data_9eaa39c29de55b6982a37022952100af
#
_entry.id   9eaa39c29de55b6982a37022952100af
#
_cell.length_a   1.000
_cell.length_b   1.000
_cell.length_c   1.000
_cell.angle_alpha   90.00
_cell.angle_beta   90.00
_cell.angle_gamma   90.00
#
_symmetry.space_group_name_H-M   'P 1'
#
loop_
_entity.id
_entity.type
_entity.pdbx_description
1 polymer ?
#
loop_
_entity_poly.entity_id
_entity_poly.type
_entity_poly.pdbx_seq_one_letter_code
_entity_poly.pdbx_strand_id
1 'polypeptide(L)'
;MAYHPAGHDTALRAVWPEVEAGRWRAMRDLLLDTRKAIPYQGWARWSQRTQLLGMLAAGSNVVEAWWAEERGVEAAVMLARVRSHRAVSAFRSLRRHGALTAQQLGDVGQLVASARDVAWVAPKWHPRDPVPLVCRLSLALADTGMAREEHRKAPPDRFMPVGPWELYQDICNLDPPHNREAAHWMFKILVARGVSPYTVAGWADSVAPDGSDVRLLPLYAMAEVFKQRRFGGEDVTPGWLWTGDQPVSWVRRAYAGWFVQRDRIRPGMPGDLNVLAHALKTCGMHTEADRVFREIGPHITPSPWREVAADPAQWQEEFERARSYCARWAR
;
A
#
# COMPACT_ATOMS: atom_id res chain seq x y z
N MET A 1 11.42 -20.48 3.50
CA MET A 1 11.41 -19.06 3.08
C MET A 1 10.92 -18.20 4.21
N ALA A 2 11.49 -17.01 4.41
CA ALA A 2 11.10 -16.14 5.50
C ALA A 2 10.36 -14.91 4.94
N TYR A 3 9.15 -14.63 5.44
CA TYR A 3 8.49 -13.37 5.19
C TYR A 3 9.20 -12.26 5.97
N HIS A 4 9.58 -11.19 5.27
CA HIS A 4 10.05 -9.96 5.88
C HIS A 4 9.44 -8.76 5.14
N PRO A 5 8.78 -7.80 5.82
CA PRO A 5 8.09 -6.68 5.17
C PRO A 5 9.01 -5.82 4.28
N ALA A 6 10.29 -5.69 4.64
CA ALA A 6 11.27 -4.93 3.87
C ALA A 6 11.71 -5.61 2.55
N GLY A 7 11.35 -6.88 2.32
CA GLY A 7 11.68 -7.61 1.09
C GLY A 7 13.16 -7.53 0.74
N HIS A 8 13.48 -6.98 -0.44
CA HIS A 8 14.85 -6.84 -0.95
C HIS A 8 15.64 -5.64 -0.34
N ASP A 9 15.01 -4.77 0.44
CA ASP A 9 15.71 -3.63 1.06
C ASP A 9 16.57 -4.10 2.26
N THR A 10 17.82 -4.45 1.97
CA THR A 10 18.77 -4.95 2.97
C THR A 10 19.08 -3.92 4.05
N ALA A 11 19.15 -2.62 3.70
CA ALA A 11 19.39 -1.55 4.65
C ALA A 11 18.23 -1.41 5.64
N LEU A 12 16.99 -1.46 5.15
CA LEU A 12 15.80 -1.45 5.99
C LEU A 12 15.72 -2.70 6.88
N ARG A 13 16.10 -3.88 6.35
CA ARG A 13 16.16 -5.12 7.15
C ARG A 13 17.16 -5.04 8.29
N ALA A 14 18.31 -4.42 8.06
CA ALA A 14 19.32 -4.24 9.10
C ALA A 14 18.86 -3.32 10.25
N VAL A 15 18.03 -2.31 9.95
CA VAL A 15 17.50 -1.36 10.94
C VAL A 15 16.29 -1.93 11.69
N TRP A 16 15.60 -2.90 11.13
CA TRP A 16 14.35 -3.43 11.67
C TRP A 16 14.43 -3.88 13.14
N PRO A 17 15.40 -4.71 13.56
CA PRO A 17 15.55 -5.15 14.96
C PRO A 17 15.83 -3.99 15.94
N GLU A 18 16.53 -2.94 15.48
CA GLU A 18 16.81 -1.78 16.29
C GLU A 18 15.53 -1.03 16.66
N VAL A 19 14.65 -0.84 15.68
CA VAL A 19 13.36 -0.18 15.88
C VAL A 19 12.43 -1.02 16.77
N GLU A 20 12.40 -2.35 16.58
CA GLU A 20 11.66 -3.27 17.46
C GLU A 20 12.15 -3.19 18.92
N ALA A 21 13.43 -3.00 19.10
CA ALA A 21 14.04 -2.81 20.43
C ALA A 21 13.89 -1.38 21.00
N GLY A 22 13.12 -0.49 20.33
CA GLY A 22 12.90 0.88 20.79
C GLY A 22 14.06 1.85 20.55
N ARG A 23 15.02 1.49 19.69
CA ARG A 23 16.20 2.30 19.37
C ARG A 23 16.00 3.04 18.05
N TRP A 24 15.92 4.36 18.08
CA TRP A 24 15.56 5.19 16.90
C TRP A 24 16.77 5.64 16.06
N ARG A 25 18.01 5.62 16.61
CA ARG A 25 19.18 6.21 15.93
C ARG A 25 19.46 5.56 14.57
N ALA A 26 19.39 4.24 14.48
CA ALA A 26 19.60 3.53 13.22
C ALA A 26 18.51 3.88 12.18
N MET A 27 17.25 4.07 12.62
CA MET A 27 16.15 4.54 11.77
C MET A 27 16.42 5.96 11.25
N ARG A 28 16.86 6.89 12.11
CA ARG A 28 17.26 8.25 11.71
C ARG A 28 18.33 8.21 10.62
N ASP A 29 19.41 7.47 10.85
CA ASP A 29 20.57 7.43 9.94
C ASP A 29 20.15 6.87 8.56
N LEU A 30 19.35 5.80 8.54
CA LEU A 30 18.78 5.25 7.31
C LEU A 30 17.92 6.28 6.56
N LEU A 31 17.10 7.04 7.27
CA LEU A 31 16.20 8.03 6.66
C LEU A 31 16.98 9.26 6.17
N LEU A 32 17.99 9.72 6.91
CA LEU A 32 18.90 10.78 6.45
C LEU A 32 19.57 10.41 5.12
N ASP A 33 20.11 9.19 5.01
CA ASP A 33 20.76 8.73 3.79
C ASP A 33 19.74 8.55 2.65
N THR A 34 18.54 8.06 2.97
CA THR A 34 17.45 7.96 1.99
C THR A 34 17.08 9.34 1.44
N ARG A 35 16.95 10.35 2.29
CA ARG A 35 16.60 11.71 1.90
C ARG A 35 17.68 12.36 1.00
N LYS A 36 18.95 12.15 1.29
CA LYS A 36 20.06 12.60 0.42
C LYS A 36 19.97 12.04 -1.00
N ALA A 37 19.41 10.86 -1.14
CA ALA A 37 19.27 10.19 -2.45
C ALA A 37 18.05 10.63 -3.27
N ILE A 38 17.07 11.34 -2.67
CA ILE A 38 15.82 11.77 -3.35
C ILE A 38 16.07 12.51 -4.68
N PRO A 39 17.02 13.46 -4.79
CA PRO A 39 17.26 14.16 -6.06
C PRO A 39 17.62 13.25 -7.23
N TYR A 40 18.13 12.05 -6.95
CA TYR A 40 18.58 11.07 -7.96
C TYR A 40 17.63 9.89 -8.11
N GLN A 41 16.88 9.52 -7.07
CA GLN A 41 16.07 8.30 -7.01
C GLN A 41 14.55 8.58 -6.86
N GLY A 42 14.15 9.85 -6.73
CA GLY A 42 12.77 10.22 -6.47
C GLY A 42 12.26 9.79 -5.08
N TRP A 43 10.97 9.94 -4.87
CA TRP A 43 10.32 9.74 -3.56
C TRP A 43 9.98 8.29 -3.23
N ALA A 44 10.00 7.38 -4.20
CA ALA A 44 9.48 6.01 -4.02
C ALA A 44 10.13 5.26 -2.84
N ARG A 45 11.48 5.31 -2.73
CA ARG A 45 12.20 4.65 -1.62
C ARG A 45 11.96 5.34 -0.28
N TRP A 46 11.88 6.66 -0.26
CA TRP A 46 11.52 7.43 0.92
C TRP A 46 10.12 7.06 1.43
N SER A 47 9.12 7.08 0.54
CA SER A 47 7.74 6.71 0.86
C SER A 47 7.66 5.28 1.38
N GLN A 48 8.33 4.32 0.73
CA GLN A 48 8.36 2.93 1.16
C GLN A 48 8.99 2.74 2.55
N ARG A 49 10.18 3.32 2.77
CA ARG A 49 10.89 3.17 4.06
C ARG A 49 10.12 3.81 5.19
N THR A 50 9.64 5.04 5.00
CA THR A 50 8.84 5.73 6.03
C THR A 50 7.52 5.02 6.30
N GLN A 51 6.87 4.42 5.27
CA GLN A 51 5.66 3.62 5.44
C GLN A 51 5.91 2.40 6.31
N LEU A 52 6.91 1.58 5.98
CA LEU A 52 7.21 0.33 6.69
C LEU A 52 7.72 0.59 8.10
N LEU A 53 8.61 1.57 8.28
CA LEU A 53 9.08 1.97 9.62
C LEU A 53 7.96 2.58 10.46
N GLY A 54 7.05 3.36 9.84
CA GLY A 54 5.88 3.90 10.53
C GLY A 54 4.92 2.82 11.01
N MET A 55 4.71 1.76 10.21
CA MET A 55 3.93 0.59 10.62
C MET A 55 4.59 -0.14 11.81
N LEU A 56 5.89 -0.38 11.74
CA LEU A 56 6.66 -1.04 12.77
C LEU A 56 6.64 -0.23 14.08
N ALA A 57 6.96 1.05 14.00
CA ALA A 57 7.06 1.94 15.15
C ALA A 57 5.69 2.31 15.78
N ALA A 58 4.57 2.04 15.09
CA ALA A 58 3.24 2.36 15.60
C ALA A 58 2.88 1.63 16.90
N GLY A 59 3.50 0.48 17.16
CA GLY A 59 3.32 -0.30 18.38
C GLY A 59 4.15 0.16 19.60
N SER A 60 5.00 1.19 19.46
CA SER A 60 5.92 1.63 20.51
C SER A 60 6.05 3.15 20.54
N ASN A 61 6.75 3.70 21.54
CA ASN A 61 6.99 5.15 21.67
C ASN A 61 8.34 5.58 21.07
N VAL A 62 8.95 4.77 20.22
CA VAL A 62 10.30 5.00 19.69
C VAL A 62 10.41 6.32 18.90
N VAL A 63 9.37 6.69 18.16
CA VAL A 63 9.36 7.93 17.37
C VAL A 63 9.07 9.15 18.23
N GLU A 64 8.24 9.02 19.25
CA GLU A 64 8.00 10.08 20.23
C GLU A 64 9.27 10.38 21.05
N ALA A 65 10.02 9.35 21.45
CA ALA A 65 11.31 9.50 22.11
C ALA A 65 12.30 10.21 21.19
N TRP A 66 12.39 9.80 19.93
CA TRP A 66 13.22 10.50 18.95
C TRP A 66 12.83 11.97 18.82
N TRP A 67 11.54 12.28 18.62
CA TRP A 67 11.06 13.65 18.49
C TRP A 67 11.35 14.53 19.73
N ALA A 68 11.36 13.94 20.92
CA ALA A 68 11.67 14.64 22.16
C ALA A 68 13.17 14.96 22.30
N GLU A 69 14.06 14.04 21.87
CA GLU A 69 15.50 14.19 21.95
C GLU A 69 16.07 15.03 20.79
N GLU A 70 15.59 14.78 19.57
CA GLU A 70 16.12 15.39 18.35
C GLU A 70 15.00 15.74 17.38
N ARG A 71 14.73 17.01 17.18
CA ARG A 71 13.74 17.50 16.23
C ARG A 71 14.37 17.69 14.85
N GLY A 72 13.69 17.20 13.81
CA GLY A 72 14.14 17.31 12.42
C GLY A 72 13.08 16.88 11.44
N VAL A 73 13.40 16.96 10.15
CA VAL A 73 12.50 16.60 9.05
C VAL A 73 12.09 15.13 9.17
N GLU A 74 13.04 14.24 9.37
CA GLU A 74 12.80 12.79 9.44
C GLU A 74 11.92 12.43 10.63
N ALA A 75 12.20 13.01 11.80
CA ALA A 75 11.42 12.80 13.01
C ALA A 75 9.98 13.32 12.85
N ALA A 76 9.80 14.49 12.21
CA ALA A 76 8.47 15.06 11.95
C ALA A 76 7.65 14.16 11.00
N VAL A 77 8.26 13.68 9.92
CA VAL A 77 7.61 12.77 8.96
C VAL A 77 7.26 11.44 9.62
N MET A 78 8.18 10.87 10.41
CA MET A 78 7.92 9.61 11.12
C MET A 78 6.83 9.76 12.17
N LEU A 79 6.76 10.89 12.87
CA LEU A 79 5.70 11.16 13.83
C LEU A 79 4.32 11.22 13.13
N ALA A 80 4.26 11.87 11.95
CA ALA A 80 3.05 11.89 11.12
C ALA A 80 2.65 10.47 10.69
N ARG A 81 3.62 9.65 10.25
CA ARG A 81 3.40 8.24 9.87
C ARG A 81 2.84 7.43 11.02
N VAL A 82 3.51 7.43 12.17
CA VAL A 82 3.13 6.63 13.34
C VAL A 82 1.73 6.99 13.81
N ARG A 83 1.43 8.29 13.96
CA ARG A 83 0.10 8.73 14.41
C ARG A 83 -1.00 8.39 13.41
N SER A 84 -0.75 8.56 12.10
CA SER A 84 -1.71 8.18 11.06
C SER A 84 -1.94 6.67 11.03
N HIS A 85 -0.89 5.85 11.18
CA HIS A 85 -1.04 4.40 11.28
C HIS A 85 -1.86 3.97 12.49
N ARG A 86 -1.61 4.57 13.68
CA ARG A 86 -2.39 4.29 14.89
C ARG A 86 -3.86 4.63 14.70
N ALA A 87 -4.17 5.82 14.18
CA ALA A 87 -5.55 6.25 13.93
C ALA A 87 -6.29 5.32 12.96
N VAL A 88 -5.67 5.00 11.82
CA VAL A 88 -6.26 4.10 10.82
C VAL A 88 -6.39 2.67 11.34
N SER A 89 -5.41 2.17 12.10
CA SER A 89 -5.44 0.82 12.67
C SER A 89 -6.52 0.69 13.72
N ALA A 90 -6.66 1.68 14.61
CA ALA A 90 -7.74 1.72 15.61
C ALA A 90 -9.12 1.71 14.93
N PHE A 91 -9.33 2.57 13.93
CA PHE A 91 -10.57 2.58 13.16
C PHE A 91 -10.89 1.23 12.52
N ARG A 92 -9.90 0.62 11.83
CA ARG A 92 -10.08 -0.68 11.17
C ARG A 92 -10.33 -1.82 12.15
N SER A 93 -9.66 -1.80 13.29
CA SER A 93 -9.86 -2.81 14.33
C SER A 93 -11.30 -2.76 14.85
N LEU A 94 -11.78 -1.58 15.18
CA LEU A 94 -13.14 -1.39 15.67
C LEU A 94 -14.19 -1.77 14.61
N ARG A 95 -14.01 -1.34 13.36
CA ARG A 95 -14.95 -1.68 12.27
C ARG A 95 -15.10 -3.18 12.01
N ARG A 96 -14.07 -3.97 12.27
CA ARG A 96 -14.13 -5.44 12.14
C ARG A 96 -15.06 -6.10 13.15
N HIS A 97 -15.32 -5.45 14.27
CA HIS A 97 -16.19 -5.98 15.35
C HIS A 97 -17.64 -5.46 15.27
N GLY A 98 -18.00 -4.74 14.22
CA GLY A 98 -19.36 -4.26 13.98
C GLY A 98 -19.50 -2.73 13.92
N ALA A 99 -20.72 -2.25 14.22
CA ALA A 99 -21.01 -0.82 14.27
C ALA A 99 -20.28 -0.15 15.45
N LEU A 100 -19.72 1.04 15.21
CA LEU A 100 -19.00 1.79 16.24
C LEU A 100 -19.97 2.52 17.18
N THR A 101 -19.69 2.46 18.48
CA THR A 101 -20.38 3.30 19.46
C THR A 101 -19.95 4.76 19.35
N ALA A 102 -20.75 5.68 19.90
CA ALA A 102 -20.41 7.12 19.92
C ALA A 102 -19.07 7.37 20.66
N GLN A 103 -18.79 6.65 21.73
CA GLN A 103 -17.52 6.75 22.46
C GLN A 103 -16.34 6.32 21.57
N GLN A 104 -16.42 5.16 20.92
CA GLN A 104 -15.37 4.66 20.01
C GLN A 104 -15.11 5.62 18.83
N LEU A 105 -16.17 6.22 18.29
CA LEU A 105 -16.06 7.26 17.27
C LEU A 105 -15.33 8.51 17.79
N GLY A 106 -15.63 8.90 19.04
CA GLY A 106 -14.94 10.00 19.73
C GLY A 106 -13.44 9.72 19.91
N ASP A 107 -13.10 8.54 20.40
CA ASP A 107 -11.70 8.13 20.62
C ASP A 107 -10.90 8.08 19.30
N VAL A 108 -11.48 7.49 18.26
CA VAL A 108 -10.87 7.52 16.91
C VAL A 108 -10.74 8.95 16.39
N GLY A 109 -11.76 9.79 16.63
CA GLY A 109 -11.75 11.21 16.26
C GLY A 109 -10.59 11.97 16.87
N GLN A 110 -10.25 11.71 18.15
CA GLN A 110 -9.08 12.30 18.81
C GLN A 110 -7.76 11.84 18.19
N LEU A 111 -7.63 10.54 17.89
CA LEU A 111 -6.44 10.00 17.22
C LEU A 111 -6.26 10.62 15.82
N VAL A 112 -7.35 10.74 15.07
CA VAL A 112 -7.35 11.38 13.74
C VAL A 112 -6.98 12.86 13.83
N ALA A 113 -7.50 13.60 14.81
CA ALA A 113 -7.16 15.01 15.02
C ALA A 113 -5.66 15.15 15.33
N SER A 114 -5.16 14.40 16.29
CA SER A 114 -3.74 14.40 16.66
C SER A 114 -2.80 14.04 15.49
N ALA A 115 -3.17 13.02 14.69
CA ALA A 115 -2.41 12.62 13.51
C ALA A 115 -2.40 13.72 12.44
N ARG A 116 -3.55 14.37 12.22
CA ARG A 116 -3.72 15.45 11.26
C ARG A 116 -2.86 16.67 11.64
N ASP A 117 -2.86 17.07 12.91
CA ASP A 117 -2.09 18.24 13.36
C ASP A 117 -0.60 18.05 13.06
N VAL A 118 -0.05 16.86 13.34
CA VAL A 118 1.35 16.57 13.03
C VAL A 118 1.59 16.53 11.52
N ALA A 119 0.72 15.88 10.76
CA ALA A 119 0.83 15.81 9.30
C ALA A 119 0.66 17.18 8.63
N TRP A 120 -0.01 18.14 9.27
CA TRP A 120 -0.12 19.53 8.83
C TRP A 120 1.13 20.36 9.12
N VAL A 121 1.85 20.04 10.20
CA VAL A 121 3.07 20.74 10.59
C VAL A 121 4.31 20.22 9.85
N ALA A 122 4.38 18.92 9.56
CA ALA A 122 5.53 18.29 8.92
C ALA A 122 5.98 18.97 7.60
N PRO A 123 5.07 19.43 6.69
CA PRO A 123 5.46 20.13 5.46
C PRO A 123 6.21 21.45 5.69
N LYS A 124 6.09 22.06 6.87
CA LYS A 124 6.88 23.27 7.21
C LYS A 124 8.38 22.99 7.24
N TRP A 125 8.76 21.75 7.49
CA TRP A 125 10.16 21.30 7.51
C TRP A 125 10.66 20.90 6.11
N HIS A 126 9.76 20.35 5.27
CA HIS A 126 10.08 19.95 3.90
C HIS A 126 8.84 20.04 2.98
N PRO A 127 8.59 21.21 2.34
CA PRO A 127 7.34 21.45 1.59
C PRO A 127 7.11 20.54 0.37
N ARG A 128 8.19 19.94 -0.16
CA ARG A 128 8.12 19.05 -1.33
C ARG A 128 7.96 17.58 -0.96
N ASP A 129 7.90 17.22 0.33
CA ASP A 129 7.71 15.83 0.76
C ASP A 129 6.26 15.42 0.58
N PRO A 130 5.92 14.40 -0.26
CA PRO A 130 4.56 13.93 -0.44
C PRO A 130 4.03 13.15 0.77
N VAL A 131 4.90 12.63 1.65
CA VAL A 131 4.52 11.72 2.74
C VAL A 131 3.54 12.33 3.74
N PRO A 132 3.69 13.59 4.20
CA PRO A 132 2.70 14.20 5.09
C PRO A 132 1.31 14.31 4.45
N LEU A 133 1.21 14.58 3.14
CA LEU A 133 -0.06 14.59 2.42
C LEU A 133 -0.64 13.17 2.31
N VAL A 134 0.19 12.15 2.08
CA VAL A 134 -0.23 10.74 2.11
C VAL A 134 -0.78 10.36 3.49
N CYS A 135 -0.16 10.83 4.58
CA CYS A 135 -0.69 10.63 5.92
C CYS A 135 -2.09 11.26 6.08
N ARG A 136 -2.28 12.52 5.62
CA ARG A 136 -3.60 13.19 5.63
C ARG A 136 -4.62 12.43 4.78
N LEU A 137 -4.23 12.01 3.58
CA LEU A 137 -5.09 11.21 2.70
C LEU A 137 -5.55 9.92 3.39
N SER A 138 -4.64 9.21 4.08
CA SER A 138 -4.97 7.97 4.78
C SER A 138 -6.04 8.14 5.86
N LEU A 139 -6.09 9.31 6.51
CA LEU A 139 -7.08 9.64 7.55
C LEU A 139 -8.51 9.79 6.98
N ALA A 140 -8.66 10.01 5.66
CA ALA A 140 -9.97 10.04 5.01
C ALA A 140 -10.72 8.69 5.10
N LEU A 141 -9.99 7.58 5.36
CA LEU A 141 -10.61 6.28 5.60
C LEU A 141 -11.46 6.27 6.88
N ALA A 142 -11.03 7.01 7.91
CA ALA A 142 -11.75 7.11 9.19
C ALA A 142 -12.86 8.18 9.18
N ASP A 143 -12.89 9.06 8.18
CA ASP A 143 -13.93 10.07 7.96
C ASP A 143 -14.99 9.55 6.99
N THR A 144 -15.73 8.53 7.40
CA THR A 144 -16.76 7.89 6.56
C THR A 144 -17.92 8.81 6.22
N GLY A 145 -18.25 9.76 7.10
CA GLY A 145 -19.29 10.77 6.88
C GLY A 145 -18.84 11.96 6.04
N MET A 146 -17.58 11.99 5.59
CA MET A 146 -17.01 13.11 4.83
C MET A 146 -17.23 14.47 5.48
N ALA A 147 -17.10 14.54 6.81
CA ALA A 147 -17.31 15.77 7.58
C ALA A 147 -16.28 16.86 7.20
N ARG A 148 -15.07 16.44 6.78
CA ARG A 148 -13.99 17.35 6.42
C ARG A 148 -14.07 17.74 4.95
N GLU A 149 -13.92 19.04 4.65
CA GLU A 149 -13.97 19.56 3.29
C GLU A 149 -12.92 18.91 2.37
N GLU A 150 -11.69 18.73 2.85
CA GLU A 150 -10.60 18.09 2.09
C GLU A 150 -10.90 16.64 1.66
N HIS A 151 -11.89 15.98 2.30
CA HIS A 151 -12.29 14.61 2.01
C HIS A 151 -13.52 14.48 1.10
N ARG A 152 -14.12 15.60 0.67
CA ARG A 152 -15.35 15.64 -0.15
C ARG A 152 -15.26 16.54 -1.38
N LYS A 153 -14.07 16.57 -2.00
CA LYS A 153 -13.85 17.34 -3.24
C LYS A 153 -14.41 16.62 -4.45
N ALA A 154 -14.79 17.40 -5.46
CA ALA A 154 -15.26 16.86 -6.72
C ALA A 154 -14.16 16.03 -7.41
N PRO A 155 -14.51 14.91 -8.04
CA PRO A 155 -13.55 14.09 -8.79
C PRO A 155 -13.13 14.78 -10.09
N PRO A 156 -11.94 14.46 -10.61
CA PRO A 156 -11.53 14.87 -11.96
C PRO A 156 -12.33 14.13 -13.06
N ASP A 157 -12.87 12.97 -12.73
CA ASP A 157 -13.70 12.15 -13.62
C ASP A 157 -15.13 12.10 -13.08
N ARG A 158 -16.11 12.49 -13.92
CA ARG A 158 -17.54 12.52 -13.59
C ARG A 158 -18.14 11.18 -13.15
N PHE A 159 -17.48 10.07 -13.46
CA PHE A 159 -17.93 8.73 -13.08
C PHE A 159 -17.47 8.31 -11.67
N MET A 160 -16.61 9.11 -11.08
CA MET A 160 -16.12 8.84 -9.73
C MET A 160 -16.90 9.70 -8.70
N PRO A 161 -17.13 9.20 -7.49
CA PRO A 161 -17.82 9.97 -6.45
C PRO A 161 -16.91 11.05 -5.85
N VAL A 162 -17.50 11.94 -5.07
CA VAL A 162 -16.75 12.90 -4.24
C VAL A 162 -15.77 12.18 -3.31
N GLY A 163 -14.62 12.78 -3.10
CA GLY A 163 -13.54 12.15 -2.35
C GLY A 163 -12.40 13.09 -2.00
N PRO A 164 -11.27 12.59 -1.48
CA PRO A 164 -10.10 13.39 -1.17
C PRO A 164 -9.23 13.68 -2.41
N TRP A 165 -9.86 14.11 -3.50
CA TRP A 165 -9.24 14.23 -4.82
C TRP A 165 -8.15 15.30 -4.89
N GLU A 166 -8.33 16.44 -4.23
CA GLU A 166 -7.31 17.51 -4.17
C GLU A 166 -6.04 16.99 -3.48
N LEU A 167 -6.18 16.31 -2.33
CA LEU A 167 -5.04 15.70 -1.64
C LEU A 167 -4.31 14.69 -2.53
N TYR A 168 -5.06 13.86 -3.23
CA TYR A 168 -4.48 12.89 -4.17
C TYR A 168 -3.72 13.59 -5.31
N GLN A 169 -4.32 14.64 -5.90
CA GLN A 169 -3.71 15.42 -6.97
C GLN A 169 -2.43 16.12 -6.51
N ASP A 170 -2.45 16.73 -5.32
CA ASP A 170 -1.27 17.39 -4.74
C ASP A 170 -0.12 16.41 -4.52
N ILE A 171 -0.42 15.19 -4.04
CA ILE A 171 0.59 14.13 -3.90
C ILE A 171 1.16 13.73 -5.26
N CYS A 172 0.32 13.53 -6.28
CA CYS A 172 0.77 13.18 -7.64
C CYS A 172 1.63 14.28 -8.28
N ASN A 173 1.35 15.55 -7.99
CA ASN A 173 2.15 16.69 -8.45
C ASN A 173 3.55 16.72 -7.81
N LEU A 174 3.67 16.25 -6.56
CA LEU A 174 4.95 16.17 -5.85
C LEU A 174 5.77 14.93 -6.21
N ASP A 175 5.12 13.83 -6.54
CA ASP A 175 5.73 12.52 -6.85
C ASP A 175 5.14 11.91 -8.14
N PRO A 176 5.46 12.49 -9.32
CA PRO A 176 5.03 11.92 -10.59
C PRO A 176 5.79 10.61 -10.91
N PRO A 177 5.25 9.70 -11.74
CA PRO A 177 4.02 9.84 -12.52
C PRO A 177 2.73 9.52 -11.75
N HIS A 178 2.77 9.00 -10.56
CA HIS A 178 1.68 8.80 -9.60
C HIS A 178 2.26 8.09 -8.36
N ASN A 179 1.93 8.61 -7.20
CA ASN A 179 2.37 8.01 -5.95
C ASN A 179 1.60 6.70 -5.68
N ARG A 180 2.33 5.58 -5.61
CA ARG A 180 1.76 4.26 -5.35
C ARG A 180 0.90 4.22 -4.09
N GLU A 181 1.42 4.75 -3.00
CA GLU A 181 0.74 4.69 -1.71
C GLU A 181 -0.56 5.51 -1.72
N ALA A 182 -0.53 6.69 -2.33
CA ALA A 182 -1.72 7.53 -2.48
C ALA A 182 -2.81 6.81 -3.30
N ALA A 183 -2.45 6.15 -4.41
CA ALA A 183 -3.39 5.39 -5.22
C ALA A 183 -4.03 4.23 -4.43
N HIS A 184 -3.24 3.51 -3.62
CA HIS A 184 -3.75 2.47 -2.73
C HIS A 184 -4.66 3.03 -1.62
N TRP A 185 -4.38 4.23 -1.09
CA TRP A 185 -5.28 4.87 -0.14
C TRP A 185 -6.58 5.30 -0.80
N MET A 186 -6.54 5.92 -1.99
CA MET A 186 -7.74 6.24 -2.75
C MET A 186 -8.61 5.00 -2.99
N PHE A 187 -8.01 3.90 -3.45
CA PHE A 187 -8.73 2.62 -3.60
C PHE A 187 -9.43 2.20 -2.30
N LYS A 188 -8.71 2.15 -1.19
CA LYS A 188 -9.27 1.73 0.12
C LYS A 188 -10.39 2.64 0.60
N ILE A 189 -10.23 3.96 0.42
CA ILE A 189 -11.22 4.97 0.84
C ILE A 189 -12.50 4.82 0.01
N LEU A 190 -12.37 4.74 -1.31
CA LEU A 190 -13.51 4.64 -2.21
C LEU A 190 -14.29 3.33 -2.01
N VAL A 191 -13.59 2.21 -1.87
CA VAL A 191 -14.22 0.91 -1.56
C VAL A 191 -14.89 0.93 -0.19
N ALA A 192 -14.27 1.52 0.84
CA ALA A 192 -14.89 1.67 2.16
C ALA A 192 -16.14 2.57 2.16
N ARG A 193 -16.28 3.43 1.16
CA ARG A 193 -17.46 4.28 0.91
C ARG A 193 -18.50 3.62 -0.01
N GLY A 194 -18.32 2.34 -0.35
CA GLY A 194 -19.28 1.57 -1.15
C GLY A 194 -19.07 1.65 -2.66
N VAL A 195 -17.98 2.25 -3.14
CA VAL A 195 -17.64 2.21 -4.57
C VAL A 195 -17.21 0.80 -4.94
N SER A 196 -17.73 0.28 -6.06
CA SER A 196 -17.31 -1.03 -6.54
C SER A 196 -15.79 -1.06 -6.80
N PRO A 197 -15.08 -2.11 -6.33
CA PRO A 197 -13.67 -2.30 -6.68
C PRO A 197 -13.41 -2.28 -8.19
N TYR A 198 -14.34 -2.77 -9.01
CA TYR A 198 -14.24 -2.73 -10.49
C TYR A 198 -14.25 -1.29 -11.03
N THR A 199 -15.10 -0.41 -10.46
CA THR A 199 -15.14 1.00 -10.86
C THR A 199 -13.80 1.68 -10.57
N VAL A 200 -13.24 1.44 -9.38
CA VAL A 200 -11.92 1.99 -9.02
C VAL A 200 -10.80 1.40 -9.88
N ALA A 201 -10.89 0.10 -10.21
CA ALA A 201 -9.96 -0.55 -11.12
C ALA A 201 -9.98 0.07 -12.52
N GLY A 202 -11.18 0.29 -13.07
CA GLY A 202 -11.34 0.94 -14.38
C GLY A 202 -10.78 2.36 -14.42
N TRP A 203 -11.06 3.15 -13.39
CA TRP A 203 -10.45 4.47 -13.23
C TRP A 203 -8.93 4.39 -13.18
N ALA A 204 -8.36 3.57 -12.29
CA ALA A 204 -6.91 3.43 -12.13
C ALA A 204 -6.23 3.02 -13.45
N ASP A 205 -6.83 2.08 -14.18
CA ASP A 205 -6.34 1.63 -15.48
C ASP A 205 -6.35 2.75 -16.53
N SER A 206 -7.38 3.62 -16.51
CA SER A 206 -7.51 4.73 -17.46
C SER A 206 -6.50 5.86 -17.26
N VAL A 207 -6.04 6.07 -16.01
CA VAL A 207 -5.13 7.17 -15.67
C VAL A 207 -3.67 6.73 -15.47
N ALA A 208 -3.41 5.42 -15.35
CA ALA A 208 -2.08 4.90 -15.05
C ALA A 208 -1.15 4.97 -16.27
N PRO A 209 -0.06 5.75 -16.24
CA PRO A 209 0.95 5.73 -17.29
C PRO A 209 1.79 4.45 -17.22
N ASP A 210 2.55 4.18 -18.28
CA ASP A 210 3.49 3.06 -18.30
C ASP A 210 4.63 3.29 -17.28
N GLY A 211 5.09 2.19 -16.67
CA GLY A 211 6.06 2.20 -15.58
C GLY A 211 5.47 2.55 -14.20
N SER A 212 4.23 3.05 -14.14
CA SER A 212 3.59 3.44 -12.88
C SER A 212 3.07 2.22 -12.10
N ASP A 213 3.30 2.21 -10.78
CA ASP A 213 2.75 1.21 -9.85
C ASP A 213 1.21 1.22 -9.81
N VAL A 214 0.55 2.29 -10.27
CA VAL A 214 -0.92 2.39 -10.36
C VAL A 214 -1.49 1.34 -11.32
N ARG A 215 -0.71 0.87 -12.30
CA ARG A 215 -1.06 -0.27 -13.19
C ARG A 215 -1.40 -1.56 -12.45
N LEU A 216 -0.96 -1.70 -11.21
CA LEU A 216 -1.26 -2.87 -10.38
C LEU A 216 -2.60 -2.75 -9.63
N LEU A 217 -3.16 -1.56 -9.52
CA LEU A 217 -4.38 -1.33 -8.73
C LEU A 217 -5.56 -2.18 -9.17
N PRO A 218 -5.81 -2.42 -10.48
CA PRO A 218 -6.81 -3.37 -10.94
C PRO A 218 -6.64 -4.79 -10.38
N LEU A 219 -5.39 -5.25 -10.22
CA LEU A 219 -5.12 -6.58 -9.65
C LEU A 219 -5.46 -6.64 -8.16
N TYR A 220 -5.19 -5.57 -7.43
CA TYR A 220 -5.61 -5.43 -6.02
C TYR A 220 -7.13 -5.35 -5.89
N ALA A 221 -7.81 -4.70 -6.83
CA ALA A 221 -9.27 -4.65 -6.86
C ALA A 221 -9.87 -6.05 -7.06
N MET A 222 -9.30 -6.85 -7.97
CA MET A 222 -9.72 -8.24 -8.17
C MET A 222 -9.49 -9.11 -6.93
N ALA A 223 -8.33 -8.95 -6.27
CA ALA A 223 -8.05 -9.65 -5.02
C ALA A 223 -9.03 -9.26 -3.90
N GLU A 224 -9.43 -7.98 -3.83
CA GLU A 224 -10.43 -7.51 -2.87
C GLU A 224 -11.83 -8.07 -3.16
N VAL A 225 -12.24 -8.12 -4.43
CA VAL A 225 -13.51 -8.77 -4.84
C VAL A 225 -13.52 -10.24 -4.45
N PHE A 226 -12.42 -10.97 -4.72
CA PHE A 226 -12.29 -12.37 -4.32
C PHE A 226 -12.47 -12.56 -2.82
N LYS A 227 -11.76 -11.72 -2.05
CA LYS A 227 -11.81 -11.71 -0.61
C LYS A 227 -13.24 -11.43 -0.08
N GLN A 228 -13.90 -10.40 -0.60
CA GLN A 228 -15.26 -10.03 -0.18
C GLN A 228 -16.25 -11.17 -0.43
N ARG A 229 -16.21 -11.83 -1.60
CA ARG A 229 -17.07 -12.96 -1.93
C ARG A 229 -16.80 -14.16 -1.04
N ARG A 230 -15.53 -14.54 -0.88
CA ARG A 230 -15.14 -15.67 -0.02
C ARG A 230 -15.56 -15.47 1.44
N PHE A 231 -15.39 -14.27 1.99
CA PHE A 231 -15.86 -13.96 3.34
C PHE A 231 -17.38 -13.79 3.44
N GLY A 232 -18.05 -13.48 2.31
CA GLY A 232 -19.50 -13.50 2.20
C GLY A 232 -20.11 -14.91 2.14
N GLY A 233 -19.29 -15.96 2.18
CA GLY A 233 -19.72 -17.35 2.15
C GLY A 233 -19.97 -17.90 0.74
N GLU A 234 -19.54 -17.18 -0.31
CA GLU A 234 -19.63 -17.70 -1.67
C GLU A 234 -18.50 -18.73 -1.93
N ASP A 235 -18.84 -19.83 -2.57
CA ASP A 235 -17.85 -20.81 -3.06
C ASP A 235 -17.21 -20.29 -4.35
N VAL A 236 -16.18 -19.48 -4.19
CA VAL A 236 -15.49 -18.83 -5.32
C VAL A 236 -14.13 -19.46 -5.52
N THR A 237 -13.91 -20.03 -6.69
CA THR A 237 -12.58 -20.46 -7.11
C THR A 237 -11.78 -19.28 -7.64
N PRO A 238 -10.47 -19.15 -7.32
CA PRO A 238 -9.64 -18.05 -7.82
C PRO A 238 -9.69 -17.88 -9.34
N GLY A 239 -9.69 -19.01 -10.10
CA GLY A 239 -9.72 -19.00 -11.56
C GLY A 239 -10.92 -18.27 -12.15
N TRP A 240 -12.08 -18.39 -11.53
CA TRP A 240 -13.32 -17.81 -12.09
C TRP A 240 -13.29 -16.30 -12.25
N LEU A 241 -12.69 -15.57 -11.31
CA LEU A 241 -12.59 -14.10 -11.36
C LEU A 241 -11.58 -13.60 -12.40
N TRP A 242 -10.61 -14.42 -12.77
CA TRP A 242 -9.47 -14.01 -13.61
C TRP A 242 -9.59 -14.45 -15.08
N THR A 243 -10.65 -15.20 -15.45
CA THR A 243 -10.81 -15.75 -16.81
C THR A 243 -11.59 -14.85 -17.78
N GLY A 244 -12.18 -13.75 -17.31
CA GLY A 244 -12.88 -12.80 -18.18
C GLY A 244 -11.91 -11.92 -18.98
N ASP A 245 -12.36 -11.38 -20.12
CA ASP A 245 -11.54 -10.54 -21.01
C ASP A 245 -10.95 -9.32 -20.30
N GLN A 246 -11.73 -8.65 -19.47
CA GLN A 246 -11.29 -7.45 -18.76
C GLN A 246 -10.20 -7.75 -17.73
N PRO A 247 -10.34 -8.72 -16.80
CA PRO A 247 -9.25 -9.12 -15.90
C PRO A 247 -7.98 -9.54 -16.64
N VAL A 248 -8.08 -10.36 -17.68
CA VAL A 248 -6.93 -10.77 -18.50
C VAL A 248 -6.24 -9.56 -19.13
N SER A 249 -7.02 -8.59 -19.63
CA SER A 249 -6.48 -7.34 -20.18
C SER A 249 -5.72 -6.53 -19.12
N TRP A 250 -6.26 -6.42 -17.90
CA TRP A 250 -5.55 -5.75 -16.79
C TRP A 250 -4.24 -6.44 -16.42
N VAL A 251 -4.23 -7.77 -16.37
CA VAL A 251 -3.02 -8.56 -16.08
C VAL A 251 -1.95 -8.34 -17.15
N ARG A 252 -2.34 -8.37 -18.44
CA ARG A 252 -1.42 -8.09 -19.55
C ARG A 252 -0.83 -6.68 -19.46
N ARG A 253 -1.66 -5.66 -19.19
CA ARG A 253 -1.20 -4.28 -19.02
C ARG A 253 -0.32 -4.10 -17.79
N ALA A 254 -0.63 -4.73 -16.68
CA ALA A 254 0.21 -4.72 -15.50
C ALA A 254 1.58 -5.36 -15.77
N TYR A 255 1.60 -6.48 -16.48
CA TYR A 255 2.87 -7.12 -16.85
C TYR A 255 3.68 -6.26 -17.83
N ALA A 256 3.10 -5.89 -18.98
CA ALA A 256 3.81 -5.16 -20.04
C ALA A 256 4.09 -3.70 -19.64
N GLY A 257 3.10 -3.01 -19.06
CA GLY A 257 3.19 -1.58 -18.75
C GLY A 257 3.85 -1.27 -17.40
N TRP A 258 3.89 -2.23 -16.46
CA TRP A 258 4.58 -2.02 -15.18
C TRP A 258 5.81 -2.93 -15.03
N PHE A 259 5.65 -4.25 -15.03
CA PHE A 259 6.76 -5.17 -14.70
C PHE A 259 7.92 -5.05 -15.70
N VAL A 260 7.63 -4.92 -17.00
CA VAL A 260 8.64 -4.79 -18.05
C VAL A 260 9.22 -3.36 -18.10
N GLN A 261 8.37 -2.34 -17.89
CA GLN A 261 8.74 -0.92 -18.06
C GLN A 261 9.23 -0.25 -16.78
N ARG A 262 9.03 -0.89 -15.60
CA ARG A 262 9.39 -0.26 -14.32
C ARG A 262 10.88 0.05 -14.25
N ASP A 263 11.18 1.20 -13.67
CA ASP A 263 12.54 1.52 -13.28
C ASP A 263 12.99 0.57 -12.16
N ARG A 264 13.99 -0.25 -12.46
CA ARG A 264 14.57 -1.22 -11.50
C ARG A 264 15.28 -0.55 -10.32
N ILE A 265 15.57 0.75 -10.41
CA ILE A 265 16.11 1.55 -9.32
C ILE A 265 15.02 1.82 -8.26
N ARG A 266 13.74 1.85 -8.67
CA ARG A 266 12.62 1.98 -7.75
C ARG A 266 12.33 0.64 -7.08
N PRO A 267 12.38 0.56 -5.76
CA PRO A 267 12.05 -0.67 -5.06
C PRO A 267 10.57 -0.97 -5.23
N GLY A 268 10.25 -2.10 -5.85
CA GLY A 268 8.88 -2.62 -5.81
C GLY A 268 8.54 -3.12 -4.41
N MET A 269 7.30 -2.93 -3.98
CA MET A 269 6.83 -3.57 -2.75
C MET A 269 6.75 -5.09 -2.99
N PRO A 270 7.20 -5.93 -2.05
CA PRO A 270 7.11 -7.39 -2.21
C PRO A 270 5.70 -7.87 -2.55
N GLY A 271 4.67 -7.22 -1.99
CA GLY A 271 3.27 -7.53 -2.28
C GLY A 271 2.89 -7.32 -3.74
N ASP A 272 3.47 -6.36 -4.43
CA ASP A 272 3.15 -6.05 -5.83
C ASP A 272 3.55 -7.19 -6.76
N LEU A 273 4.75 -7.72 -6.57
CA LEU A 273 5.22 -8.87 -7.34
C LEU A 273 4.41 -10.13 -7.05
N ASN A 274 4.04 -10.35 -5.77
CA ASN A 274 3.22 -11.50 -5.38
C ASN A 274 1.80 -11.43 -5.98
N VAL A 275 1.17 -10.27 -5.98
CA VAL A 275 -0.15 -10.07 -6.61
C VAL A 275 -0.08 -10.29 -8.12
N LEU A 276 0.94 -9.74 -8.79
CA LEU A 276 1.15 -9.94 -10.22
C LEU A 276 1.42 -11.41 -10.57
N ALA A 277 2.30 -12.10 -9.83
CA ALA A 277 2.61 -13.51 -10.06
C ALA A 277 1.37 -14.40 -9.94
N HIS A 278 0.54 -14.14 -8.91
CA HIS A 278 -0.73 -14.83 -8.73
C HIS A 278 -1.70 -14.58 -9.90
N ALA A 279 -1.87 -13.33 -10.31
CA ALA A 279 -2.75 -12.95 -11.40
C ALA A 279 -2.31 -13.59 -12.74
N LEU A 280 -1.03 -13.52 -13.07
CA LEU A 280 -0.45 -14.13 -14.27
C LEU A 280 -0.66 -15.65 -14.28
N LYS A 281 -0.33 -16.34 -13.18
CA LYS A 281 -0.55 -17.80 -13.05
C LYS A 281 -2.01 -18.17 -13.27
N THR A 282 -2.92 -17.40 -12.68
CA THR A 282 -4.34 -17.70 -12.71
C THR A 282 -4.98 -17.42 -14.10
N CYS A 283 -4.41 -16.45 -14.84
CA CYS A 283 -4.75 -16.18 -16.24
C CYS A 283 -4.08 -17.12 -17.25
N GLY A 284 -3.32 -18.13 -16.83
CA GLY A 284 -2.62 -19.06 -17.73
C GLY A 284 -1.34 -18.49 -18.38
N MET A 285 -0.87 -17.32 -17.97
CA MET A 285 0.36 -16.66 -18.46
C MET A 285 1.58 -17.19 -17.70
N HIS A 286 1.88 -18.47 -17.87
CA HIS A 286 2.83 -19.18 -17.00
C HIS A 286 4.28 -18.76 -17.21
N THR A 287 4.68 -18.44 -18.47
CA THR A 287 6.03 -17.97 -18.78
C THR A 287 6.31 -16.61 -18.16
N GLU A 288 5.34 -15.68 -18.22
CA GLU A 288 5.41 -14.37 -17.59
C GLU A 288 5.41 -14.50 -16.07
N ALA A 289 4.57 -15.37 -15.53
CA ALA A 289 4.52 -15.66 -14.09
C ALA A 289 5.86 -16.19 -13.58
N ASP A 290 6.51 -17.13 -14.29
CA ASP A 290 7.82 -17.66 -13.91
C ASP A 290 8.89 -16.56 -13.82
N ARG A 291 8.90 -15.59 -14.75
CA ARG A 291 9.80 -14.43 -14.68
C ARG A 291 9.58 -13.61 -13.41
N VAL A 292 8.30 -13.37 -13.05
CA VAL A 292 7.96 -12.63 -11.83
C VAL A 292 8.32 -13.45 -10.58
N PHE A 293 8.07 -14.76 -10.56
CA PHE A 293 8.46 -15.64 -9.46
C PHE A 293 9.97 -15.66 -9.21
N ARG A 294 10.78 -15.64 -10.27
CA ARG A 294 12.25 -15.54 -10.14
C ARG A 294 12.66 -14.23 -9.47
N GLU A 295 11.99 -13.14 -9.78
CA GLU A 295 12.30 -11.85 -9.17
C GLU A 295 11.82 -11.74 -7.72
N ILE A 296 10.69 -12.35 -7.35
CA ILE A 296 10.28 -12.47 -5.95
C ILE A 296 11.38 -13.15 -5.12
N GLY A 297 12.01 -14.18 -5.68
CA GLY A 297 13.06 -14.93 -5.00
C GLY A 297 12.57 -15.50 -3.66
N PRO A 298 13.28 -15.22 -2.54
CA PRO A 298 12.89 -15.68 -1.21
C PRO A 298 11.85 -14.76 -0.50
N HIS A 299 11.48 -13.61 -1.10
CA HIS A 299 10.70 -12.55 -0.46
C HIS A 299 9.21 -12.68 -0.75
N ILE A 300 8.61 -13.72 -0.19
CA ILE A 300 7.18 -13.99 -0.34
C ILE A 300 6.34 -13.17 0.65
N THR A 301 5.09 -12.85 0.28
CA THR A 301 4.13 -12.18 1.16
C THR A 301 2.91 -13.07 1.39
N PRO A 302 2.25 -12.97 2.57
CA PRO A 302 1.05 -13.77 2.83
C PRO A 302 -0.05 -13.54 1.79
N SER A 303 -0.36 -12.29 1.46
CA SER A 303 -1.33 -11.96 0.42
C SER A 303 -0.64 -11.96 -0.96
N PRO A 304 -1.28 -12.54 -1.99
CA PRO A 304 -2.64 -13.11 -2.04
C PRO A 304 -2.71 -14.60 -1.68
N TRP A 305 -1.59 -15.24 -1.34
CA TRP A 305 -1.49 -16.70 -1.21
C TRP A 305 -2.33 -17.26 -0.06
N ARG A 306 -2.42 -16.51 1.06
CA ARG A 306 -3.26 -16.90 2.21
C ARG A 306 -4.74 -16.93 1.86
N GLU A 307 -5.18 -16.01 1.02
CA GLU A 307 -6.57 -15.90 0.59
C GLU A 307 -6.99 -17.00 -0.36
N VAL A 308 -6.04 -17.56 -1.14
CA VAL A 308 -6.32 -18.59 -2.16
C VAL A 308 -5.95 -20.00 -1.73
N ALA A 309 -5.15 -20.16 -0.68
CA ALA A 309 -4.81 -21.46 -0.12
C ALA A 309 -6.05 -22.16 0.43
N ALA A 310 -6.11 -23.49 0.28
CA ALA A 310 -7.16 -24.31 0.90
C ALA A 310 -7.12 -24.17 2.43
N ASP A 311 -5.94 -24.24 3.01
CA ASP A 311 -5.65 -23.89 4.40
C ASP A 311 -4.84 -22.59 4.44
N PRO A 312 -5.40 -21.48 5.00
CA PRO A 312 -4.67 -20.21 5.11
C PRO A 312 -3.36 -20.29 5.90
N ALA A 313 -3.17 -21.28 6.76
CA ALA A 313 -1.92 -21.49 7.48
C ALA A 313 -0.81 -22.04 6.56
N GLN A 314 -1.18 -22.72 5.48
CA GLN A 314 -0.26 -23.33 4.49
C GLN A 314 -0.03 -22.43 3.26
N TRP A 315 -0.20 -21.13 3.37
CA TRP A 315 -0.06 -20.19 2.25
C TRP A 315 1.32 -20.22 1.57
N GLN A 316 2.36 -20.58 2.30
CA GLN A 316 3.71 -20.72 1.76
C GLN A 316 3.81 -21.92 0.79
N GLU A 317 3.12 -23.00 1.10
CA GLU A 317 3.06 -24.18 0.23
C GLU A 317 2.27 -23.86 -1.05
N GLU A 318 1.22 -23.06 -0.95
CA GLU A 318 0.46 -22.61 -2.14
C GLU A 318 1.35 -21.77 -3.06
N PHE A 319 2.15 -20.84 -2.51
CA PHE A 319 3.14 -20.10 -3.28
C PHE A 319 4.13 -21.03 -3.99
N GLU A 320 4.75 -21.99 -3.28
CA GLU A 320 5.72 -22.90 -3.88
C GLU A 320 5.10 -23.82 -4.93
N ARG A 321 3.86 -24.25 -4.72
CA ARG A 321 3.12 -25.04 -5.72
C ARG A 321 2.90 -24.23 -6.99
N ALA A 322 2.47 -22.96 -6.86
CA ALA A 322 2.25 -22.05 -7.97
C ALA A 322 3.56 -21.77 -8.74
N ARG A 323 4.64 -21.47 -8.03
CA ARG A 323 5.96 -21.24 -8.60
C ARG A 323 6.49 -22.46 -9.37
N SER A 324 6.43 -23.62 -8.75
CA SER A 324 6.90 -24.89 -9.37
C SER A 324 6.06 -25.28 -10.58
N TYR A 325 4.75 -24.98 -10.54
CA TYR A 325 3.86 -25.18 -11.68
C TYR A 325 4.28 -24.31 -12.87
N CYS A 326 4.44 -23.01 -12.67
CA CYS A 326 4.81 -22.07 -13.73
C CYS A 326 6.19 -22.38 -14.32
N ALA A 327 7.18 -22.74 -13.49
CA ALA A 327 8.53 -23.12 -13.94
C ALA A 327 8.56 -24.34 -14.88
N ARG A 328 7.59 -25.25 -14.77
CA ARG A 328 7.47 -26.41 -15.69
C ARG A 328 6.95 -26.02 -17.07
N TRP A 329 6.07 -25.01 -17.14
CA TRP A 329 5.47 -24.53 -18.38
C TRP A 329 6.31 -23.47 -19.11
N ALA A 330 7.31 -22.89 -18.44
CA ALA A 330 8.23 -21.90 -19.01
C ALA A 330 9.41 -22.52 -19.76
N ARG A 331 9.51 -23.85 -19.80
CA ARG A 331 10.51 -24.62 -20.58
C ARG A 331 9.96 -24.90 -21.97
#